data_f35a4c8663fb1ada797ee0174423e41c
#
_entry.id   f35a4c8663fb1ada797ee0174423e41c
#
_cell.length_a   1.000
_cell.length_b   1.000
_cell.length_c   1.000
_cell.angle_alpha   90.00
_cell.angle_beta   90.00
_cell.angle_gamma   90.00
#
_symmetry.space_group_name_H-M   'P 1'
#
loop_
_entity.id
_entity.type
_entity.pdbx_description
1 polymer ?
#
loop_
_entity_poly.entity_id
_entity_poly.type
_entity_poly.pdbx_seq_one_letter_code
_entity_poly.pdbx_strand_id
1 'polypeptide(L)'
;NLGEELPNPELYVRFLLRTEDVTKRVLSAAKHVRTESERRVVVDSIMNVIGMEVSEKDSTLTGIVDAYYAGNEFWLSVYRDYNDVRLVFAPPSSVGKFGWDTDNWMWPRHTGDFSVFRIYANKQNGPADYSPENVPYRPEYVAPISLDGYKEGSFCMTLGLSLIHI
;
A
#
# COMPACT_ATOMS: atom_id res chain seq x y z
N ASN A 1 12.15 7.75 -21.58
CA ASN A 1 13.50 8.00 -21.09
C ASN A 1 13.47 8.13 -19.56
N LEU A 2 14.27 7.36 -18.82
CA LEU A 2 14.28 7.40 -17.35
C LEU A 2 14.59 8.79 -16.76
N GLY A 3 15.34 9.61 -17.46
CA GLY A 3 15.66 10.99 -17.04
C GLY A 3 14.51 11.99 -17.20
N GLU A 4 13.41 11.59 -17.83
CA GLU A 4 12.22 12.44 -18.04
C GLU A 4 11.08 12.11 -17.08
N GLU A 5 11.24 11.07 -16.25
CA GLU A 5 10.24 10.68 -15.27
C GLU A 5 10.16 11.71 -14.13
N LEU A 6 8.94 12.14 -13.81
CA LEU A 6 8.70 13.22 -12.88
C LEU A 6 8.68 12.69 -11.43
N PRO A 7 9.59 13.16 -10.55
CA PRO A 7 9.56 12.81 -9.14
C PRO A 7 8.27 13.27 -8.47
N ASN A 8 7.75 12.45 -7.56
CA ASN A 8 6.60 12.78 -6.74
C ASN A 8 6.95 12.59 -5.25
N PRO A 9 7.46 13.64 -4.59
CA PRO A 9 8.02 13.54 -3.24
C PRO A 9 7.00 13.23 -2.14
N GLU A 10 5.70 13.42 -2.42
CA GLU A 10 4.62 13.12 -1.46
C GLU A 10 4.06 11.70 -1.62
N LEU A 11 4.48 10.99 -2.66
CA LEU A 11 4.02 9.65 -2.93
C LEU A 11 5.06 8.62 -2.47
N TYR A 12 4.59 7.63 -1.73
CA TYR A 12 5.38 6.45 -1.39
C TYR A 12 4.63 5.18 -1.75
N VAL A 13 5.38 4.10 -1.94
CA VAL A 13 4.79 2.77 -2.14
C VAL A 13 5.21 1.88 -0.99
N ARG A 14 4.22 1.23 -0.39
CA ARG A 14 4.36 0.37 0.78
C ARG A 14 4.19 -1.09 0.40
N PHE A 15 5.19 -1.92 0.67
CA PHE A 15 5.13 -3.36 0.48
C PHE A 15 4.95 -4.08 1.81
N LEU A 16 3.91 -4.90 1.91
CA LEU A 16 3.73 -5.81 3.03
C LEU A 16 4.76 -6.93 2.92
N LEU A 17 5.59 -7.09 3.95
CA LEU A 17 6.60 -8.15 4.01
C LEU A 17 6.12 -9.38 4.77
N ARG A 18 5.45 -9.16 5.91
CA ARG A 18 4.91 -10.22 6.75
C ARG A 18 3.83 -9.70 7.69
N THR A 19 3.03 -10.63 8.20
CA THR A 19 2.07 -10.38 9.27
C THR A 19 2.34 -11.33 10.43
N GLU A 20 2.10 -10.85 11.66
CA GLU A 20 2.31 -11.61 12.90
C GLU A 20 1.10 -11.43 13.83
N ASP A 21 0.58 -12.53 14.39
CA ASP A 21 -0.46 -12.46 15.41
C ASP A 21 0.14 -11.99 16.75
N VAL A 22 -0.27 -10.81 17.20
CA VAL A 22 0.17 -10.20 18.46
C VAL A 22 -0.97 -10.11 19.49
N THR A 23 -2.09 -10.76 19.23
CA THR A 23 -3.31 -10.74 20.05
C THR A 23 -3.02 -11.04 21.51
N LYS A 24 -2.29 -12.13 21.77
CA LYS A 24 -1.96 -12.54 23.14
C LYS A 24 -1.15 -11.47 23.88
N ARG A 25 -0.23 -10.83 23.20
CA ARG A 25 0.62 -9.77 23.75
C ARG A 25 -0.21 -8.55 24.13
N VAL A 26 -1.06 -8.07 23.23
CA VAL A 26 -1.93 -6.92 23.43
C VAL A 26 -2.94 -7.17 24.55
N LEU A 27 -3.68 -8.27 24.49
CA LEU A 27 -4.70 -8.60 25.48
C LEU A 27 -4.12 -8.85 26.88
N SER A 28 -2.92 -9.42 26.97
CA SER A 28 -2.24 -9.63 28.25
C SER A 28 -1.87 -8.31 28.94
N ALA A 29 -1.48 -7.30 28.20
CA ALA A 29 -1.17 -5.97 28.74
C ALA A 29 -2.41 -5.29 29.34
N ALA A 30 -3.59 -5.51 28.75
CA ALA A 30 -4.85 -4.91 29.19
C ALA A 30 -5.62 -5.77 30.23
N LYS A 31 -5.08 -6.93 30.66
CA LYS A 31 -5.80 -7.93 31.48
C LYS A 31 -6.29 -7.39 32.85
N HIS A 32 -5.55 -6.48 33.45
CA HIS A 32 -5.85 -5.98 34.81
C HIS A 32 -6.53 -4.62 34.82
N VAL A 33 -6.84 -4.08 33.65
CA VAL A 33 -7.53 -2.80 33.52
C VAL A 33 -9.03 -3.00 33.76
N ARG A 34 -9.61 -2.12 34.60
CA ARG A 34 -10.99 -2.31 35.08
C ARG A 34 -12.03 -1.55 34.27
N THR A 35 -11.64 -0.45 33.63
CA THR A 35 -12.56 0.39 32.85
C THR A 35 -12.28 0.27 31.37
N GLU A 36 -13.31 0.37 30.55
CA GLU A 36 -13.15 0.29 29.09
C GLU A 36 -12.32 1.46 28.54
N SER A 37 -12.46 2.64 29.13
CA SER A 37 -11.68 3.82 28.74
C SER A 37 -10.19 3.61 28.95
N GLU A 38 -9.78 3.14 30.15
CA GLU A 38 -8.38 2.84 30.45
C GLU A 38 -7.87 1.68 29.60
N ARG A 39 -8.71 0.65 29.39
CA ARG A 39 -8.38 -0.50 28.53
C ARG A 39 -7.99 -0.04 27.13
N ARG A 40 -8.77 0.86 26.53
CA ARG A 40 -8.50 1.41 25.21
C ARG A 40 -7.14 2.11 25.16
N VAL A 41 -6.85 2.97 26.13
CA VAL A 41 -5.56 3.67 26.22
C VAL A 41 -4.38 2.69 26.31
N VAL A 42 -4.51 1.63 27.12
CA VAL A 42 -3.46 0.62 27.26
C VAL A 42 -3.30 -0.18 25.96
N VAL A 43 -4.40 -0.58 25.31
CA VAL A 43 -4.36 -1.28 24.03
C VAL A 43 -3.68 -0.42 22.96
N ASP A 44 -4.11 0.83 22.80
CA ASP A 44 -3.51 1.75 21.82
C ASP A 44 -2.02 1.97 22.10
N SER A 45 -1.64 2.11 23.37
CA SER A 45 -0.23 2.27 23.76
C SER A 45 0.61 1.04 23.41
N ILE A 46 0.15 -0.16 23.73
CA ILE A 46 0.92 -1.39 23.43
C ILE A 46 0.98 -1.68 21.93
N MET A 47 -0.08 -1.38 21.17
CA MET A 47 -0.07 -1.48 19.72
C MET A 47 1.03 -0.58 19.12
N ASN A 48 1.12 0.66 19.60
CA ASN A 48 2.17 1.60 19.17
C ASN A 48 3.57 1.10 19.54
N VAL A 49 3.77 0.59 20.75
CA VAL A 49 5.06 0.03 21.19
C VAL A 49 5.48 -1.12 20.28
N ILE A 50 4.57 -2.06 19.99
CA ILE A 50 4.86 -3.19 19.10
C ILE A 50 5.26 -2.71 17.70
N GLY A 51 4.57 -1.70 17.17
CA GLY A 51 4.90 -1.11 15.88
C GLY A 51 6.29 -0.44 15.89
N MET A 52 6.60 0.33 16.93
CA MET A 52 7.88 1.01 17.08
C MET A 52 9.08 0.05 17.20
N GLU A 53 8.92 -1.08 17.90
CA GLU A 53 9.97 -2.10 18.02
C GLU A 53 10.46 -2.63 16.66
N VAL A 54 9.60 -2.59 15.63
CA VAL A 54 9.99 -2.99 14.27
C VAL A 54 10.98 -1.98 13.69
N SER A 55 10.67 -0.69 13.78
CA SER A 55 11.53 0.39 13.28
C SER A 55 12.82 0.55 14.08
N GLU A 56 12.80 0.24 15.39
CA GLU A 56 14.00 0.24 16.23
C GLU A 56 14.99 -0.87 15.84
N LYS A 57 14.49 -2.02 15.38
CA LYS A 57 15.33 -3.12 14.91
C LYS A 57 15.86 -2.90 13.50
N ASP A 58 15.06 -2.31 12.65
CA ASP A 58 15.41 -1.98 11.27
C ASP A 58 14.65 -0.72 10.86
N SER A 59 15.38 0.40 10.77
CA SER A 59 14.83 1.72 10.43
C SER A 59 14.22 1.81 9.02
N THR A 60 14.45 0.80 8.18
CA THR A 60 13.84 0.70 6.84
C THR A 60 12.47 0.04 6.85
N LEU A 61 12.01 -0.41 8.03
CA LEU A 61 10.73 -1.09 8.19
C LEU A 61 9.77 -0.26 9.03
N THR A 62 8.49 -0.40 8.71
CA THR A 62 7.37 0.20 9.44
C THR A 62 6.48 -0.90 9.98
N GLY A 63 6.23 -0.90 11.29
CA GLY A 63 5.29 -1.80 11.94
C GLY A 63 3.97 -1.10 12.22
N ILE A 64 2.86 -1.71 11.83
CA ILE A 64 1.50 -1.24 12.14
C ILE A 64 0.73 -2.40 12.76
N VAL A 65 0.10 -2.15 13.91
CA VAL A 65 -0.79 -3.14 14.53
C VAL A 65 -2.22 -2.70 14.32
N ASP A 66 -3.02 -3.59 13.75
CA ASP A 66 -4.45 -3.38 13.51
C ASP A 66 -5.29 -4.31 14.37
N ALA A 67 -6.44 -3.79 14.86
CA ALA A 67 -7.42 -4.54 15.59
C ALA A 67 -8.50 -5.09 14.65
N TYR A 68 -8.77 -6.39 14.78
CA TYR A 68 -9.81 -7.08 14.00
C TYR A 68 -10.90 -7.63 14.93
N TYR A 69 -12.06 -7.93 14.35
CA TYR A 69 -13.20 -8.53 15.06
C TYR A 69 -13.58 -7.77 16.34
N ALA A 70 -13.71 -6.45 16.23
CA ALA A 70 -14.03 -5.56 17.36
C ALA A 70 -13.03 -5.65 18.53
N GLY A 71 -11.72 -5.83 18.22
CA GLY A 71 -10.66 -5.89 19.23
C GLY A 71 -10.48 -7.26 19.89
N ASN A 72 -10.94 -8.32 19.23
CA ASN A 72 -10.68 -9.69 19.67
C ASN A 72 -9.40 -10.29 19.10
N GLU A 73 -8.91 -9.73 18.00
CA GLU A 73 -7.64 -10.10 17.37
C GLU A 73 -6.81 -8.86 17.05
N PHE A 74 -5.48 -9.00 17.16
CA PHE A 74 -4.53 -7.95 16.85
C PHE A 74 -3.40 -8.52 15.98
N TRP A 75 -3.18 -7.89 14.83
CA TRP A 75 -2.18 -8.34 13.87
C TRP A 75 -1.17 -7.23 13.59
N LEU A 76 0.11 -7.55 13.78
CA LEU A 76 1.21 -6.70 13.34
C LEU A 76 1.46 -6.95 11.87
N SER A 77 1.38 -5.90 11.08
CA SER A 77 1.82 -5.87 9.68
C SER A 77 3.15 -5.14 9.59
N VAL A 78 4.15 -5.78 8.99
CA VAL A 78 5.47 -5.21 8.78
C VAL A 78 5.63 -4.84 7.31
N TYR A 79 5.95 -3.59 7.07
CA TYR A 79 6.05 -3.00 5.75
C TYR A 79 7.45 -2.47 5.45
N ARG A 80 7.73 -2.36 4.16
CA ARG A 80 8.85 -1.57 3.64
C ARG A 80 8.33 -0.49 2.72
N ASP A 81 8.73 0.75 3.00
CA ASP A 81 8.29 1.93 2.27
C ASP A 81 9.38 2.39 1.30
N TYR A 82 9.00 2.70 0.07
CA TYR A 82 9.85 3.29 -0.95
C TYR A 82 9.35 4.68 -1.27
N ASN A 83 10.18 5.70 -1.06
CA ASN A 83 9.81 7.11 -1.16
C ASN A 83 10.14 7.74 -2.52
N ASP A 84 11.04 7.13 -3.32
CA ASP A 84 11.34 7.63 -4.66
C ASP A 84 10.40 7.00 -5.67
N VAL A 85 9.24 7.63 -5.86
CA VAL A 85 8.22 7.23 -6.82
C VAL A 85 8.10 8.29 -7.89
N ARG A 86 8.20 7.89 -9.16
CA ARG A 86 8.19 8.82 -10.27
C ARG A 86 7.07 8.50 -11.25
N LEU A 87 6.42 9.57 -11.74
CA LEU A 87 5.41 9.45 -12.78
C LEU A 87 6.10 9.18 -14.13
N VAL A 88 5.77 8.05 -14.72
CA VAL A 88 6.26 7.64 -16.04
C VAL A 88 5.35 8.16 -17.15
N PHE A 89 4.05 8.00 -16.94
CA PHE A 89 3.04 8.37 -17.93
C PHE A 89 1.67 8.57 -17.28
N ALA A 90 0.95 9.56 -17.78
CA ALA A 90 -0.49 9.72 -17.60
C ALA A 90 -1.10 10.25 -18.91
N PRO A 91 -2.27 9.77 -19.36
CA PRO A 91 -2.92 10.32 -20.52
C PRO A 91 -3.38 11.76 -20.26
N PRO A 92 -3.53 12.58 -21.29
CA PRO A 92 -4.08 13.92 -21.14
C PRO A 92 -5.55 13.85 -20.68
N SER A 93 -6.03 14.92 -20.04
CA SER A 93 -7.39 14.98 -19.49
C SER A 93 -8.49 14.71 -20.54
N SER A 94 -8.23 15.01 -21.82
CA SER A 94 -9.15 14.70 -22.91
C SER A 94 -9.34 13.21 -23.15
N VAL A 95 -8.40 12.36 -22.72
CA VAL A 95 -8.49 10.91 -22.78
C VAL A 95 -8.94 10.36 -21.42
N GLY A 96 -8.32 10.86 -20.33
CA GLY A 96 -8.63 10.40 -18.96
C GLY A 96 -10.04 10.72 -18.49
N LYS A 97 -10.64 11.78 -19.05
CA LYS A 97 -12.03 12.20 -18.76
C LYS A 97 -12.91 12.19 -20.01
N PHE A 98 -12.64 11.29 -20.95
CA PHE A 98 -13.42 11.20 -22.17
C PHE A 98 -14.89 10.90 -21.85
N GLY A 99 -15.80 11.70 -22.43
CA GLY A 99 -17.24 11.59 -22.23
C GLY A 99 -17.74 12.16 -20.90
N TRP A 100 -16.83 12.68 -20.02
CA TRP A 100 -17.14 13.26 -18.73
C TRP A 100 -18.09 12.37 -17.89
N ASP A 101 -18.85 12.94 -16.99
CA ASP A 101 -19.77 12.19 -16.12
C ASP A 101 -20.91 11.54 -16.89
N THR A 102 -21.32 12.13 -18.03
CA THR A 102 -22.40 11.62 -18.85
C THR A 102 -22.12 10.22 -19.41
N ASP A 103 -20.92 9.99 -19.92
CA ASP A 103 -20.56 8.74 -20.59
C ASP A 103 -19.67 7.82 -19.71
N ASN A 104 -19.22 8.30 -18.54
CA ASN A 104 -18.30 7.55 -17.68
C ASN A 104 -18.87 6.20 -17.22
N TRP A 105 -20.18 6.08 -17.07
CA TRP A 105 -20.88 4.89 -16.62
C TRP A 105 -21.58 4.14 -17.74
N MET A 106 -21.40 4.57 -18.98
CA MET A 106 -22.06 3.95 -20.13
C MET A 106 -21.11 3.00 -20.85
N TRP A 107 -21.69 1.97 -21.45
CA TRP A 107 -21.00 1.04 -22.32
C TRP A 107 -21.27 1.39 -23.81
N PRO A 108 -20.27 1.29 -24.69
CA PRO A 108 -18.87 0.92 -24.45
C PRO A 108 -18.06 2.05 -23.84
N ARG A 109 -17.06 1.69 -23.00
CA ARG A 109 -16.18 2.65 -22.36
C ARG A 109 -15.03 3.06 -23.25
N HIS A 110 -14.78 4.37 -23.32
CA HIS A 110 -13.70 4.96 -24.10
C HIS A 110 -12.71 5.77 -23.26
N THR A 111 -12.99 5.91 -21.96
CA THR A 111 -12.13 6.63 -21.02
C THR A 111 -10.85 5.86 -20.73
N GLY A 112 -9.71 6.53 -20.87
CA GLY A 112 -8.39 6.00 -20.48
C GLY A 112 -7.89 6.65 -19.21
N ASP A 113 -8.56 6.43 -18.10
CA ASP A 113 -8.22 7.00 -16.79
C ASP A 113 -7.24 6.07 -16.05
N PHE A 114 -5.95 6.28 -16.29
CA PHE A 114 -4.89 5.53 -15.64
C PHE A 114 -3.60 6.36 -15.56
N SER A 115 -2.72 5.98 -14.65
CA SER A 115 -1.35 6.51 -14.60
C SER A 115 -0.36 5.39 -14.31
N VAL A 116 0.87 5.57 -14.78
CA VAL A 116 1.96 4.63 -14.58
C VAL A 116 3.05 5.31 -13.77
N PHE A 117 3.40 4.71 -12.65
CA PHE A 117 4.49 5.13 -11.80
C PHE A 117 5.61 4.09 -11.79
N ARG A 118 6.82 4.53 -11.53
CA ARG A 118 7.97 3.68 -11.31
C ARG A 118 8.54 3.93 -9.93
N ILE A 119 8.85 2.84 -9.23
CA ILE A 119 9.53 2.88 -7.95
C ILE A 119 11.03 2.86 -8.22
N TYR A 120 11.76 3.72 -7.52
CA TYR A 120 13.22 3.76 -7.53
C TYR A 120 13.77 3.33 -6.18
N ALA A 121 14.95 2.75 -6.21
CA ALA A 121 15.67 2.23 -5.08
C ALA A 121 17.15 2.64 -5.16
N ASN A 122 17.88 2.50 -4.07
CA ASN A 122 19.33 2.64 -4.11
C ASN A 122 19.98 1.50 -4.95
N LYS A 123 21.29 1.59 -5.17
CA LYS A 123 22.04 0.60 -5.98
C LYS A 123 21.98 -0.83 -5.43
N GLN A 124 21.67 -1.00 -4.14
CA GLN A 124 21.48 -2.27 -3.45
C GLN A 124 20.01 -2.75 -3.45
N ASN A 125 19.13 -2.08 -4.19
CA ASN A 125 17.70 -2.36 -4.28
C ASN A 125 16.93 -2.09 -2.98
N GLY A 126 17.50 -1.34 -2.05
CA GLY A 126 16.86 -0.92 -0.80
C GLY A 126 16.13 0.41 -0.92
N PRO A 127 15.26 0.72 0.06
CA PRO A 127 14.59 2.02 0.13
C PRO A 127 15.58 3.19 0.13
N ALA A 128 15.18 4.27 -0.50
CA ALA A 128 15.94 5.52 -0.51
C ALA A 128 15.00 6.69 -0.76
N ASP A 129 15.38 7.86 -0.25
CA ASP A 129 14.77 9.11 -0.64
C ASP A 129 15.19 9.47 -2.08
N TYR A 130 14.48 10.43 -2.67
CA TYR A 130 14.78 10.84 -4.04
C TYR A 130 16.26 11.18 -4.24
N SER A 131 16.86 10.56 -5.25
CA SER A 131 18.20 10.88 -5.74
C SER A 131 18.29 10.60 -7.24
N PRO A 132 18.99 11.45 -8.03
CA PRO A 132 19.29 11.17 -9.43
C PRO A 132 20.08 9.85 -9.64
N GLU A 133 20.80 9.40 -8.61
CA GLU A 133 21.59 8.18 -8.63
C GLU A 133 20.80 6.90 -8.40
N ASN A 134 19.54 7.02 -7.98
CA ASN A 134 18.67 5.88 -7.75
C ASN A 134 18.36 5.16 -9.06
N VAL A 135 18.19 3.85 -8.94
CA VAL A 135 17.89 2.96 -10.06
C VAL A 135 16.47 2.40 -9.92
N PRO A 136 15.84 1.98 -11.01
CA PRO A 136 14.53 1.31 -10.92
C PRO A 136 14.57 0.12 -9.96
N TYR A 137 13.59 0.06 -9.05
CA TYR A 137 13.42 -1.05 -8.13
C TYR A 137 13.25 -2.36 -8.90
N ARG A 138 13.87 -3.42 -8.41
CA ARG A 138 13.79 -4.77 -8.98
C ARG A 138 12.97 -5.66 -8.06
N PRO A 139 11.69 -5.91 -8.35
CA PRO A 139 10.85 -6.80 -7.55
C PRO A 139 11.29 -8.27 -7.69
N GLU A 140 11.09 -9.06 -6.64
CA GLU A 140 11.32 -10.51 -6.66
C GLU A 140 10.34 -11.22 -7.58
N TYR A 141 9.11 -10.68 -7.68
CA TYR A 141 8.06 -11.22 -8.53
C TYR A 141 7.44 -10.12 -9.38
N VAL A 142 7.21 -10.43 -10.63
CA VAL A 142 6.49 -9.57 -11.59
C VAL A 142 5.28 -10.32 -12.11
N ALA A 143 4.10 -9.71 -12.00
CA ALA A 143 2.89 -10.28 -12.59
C ALA A 143 3.03 -10.34 -14.11
N PRO A 144 2.95 -11.54 -14.72
CA PRO A 144 3.05 -11.67 -16.18
C PRO A 144 1.80 -11.09 -16.85
N ILE A 145 2.00 -10.43 -17.99
CA ILE A 145 0.90 -10.00 -18.85
C ILE A 145 0.54 -11.16 -19.76
N SER A 146 -0.69 -11.67 -19.67
CA SER A 146 -1.22 -12.66 -20.59
C SER A 146 -1.97 -11.98 -21.73
N LEU A 147 -1.70 -12.42 -22.95
CA LEU A 147 -2.45 -12.03 -24.16
C LEU A 147 -3.50 -13.07 -24.56
N ASP A 148 -3.65 -14.15 -23.79
CA ASP A 148 -4.60 -15.23 -24.11
C ASP A 148 -6.07 -14.82 -23.91
N GLY A 149 -6.29 -13.67 -23.26
CA GLY A 149 -7.62 -13.17 -22.95
C GLY A 149 -8.33 -13.98 -21.85
N TYR A 150 -9.64 -13.85 -21.80
CA TYR A 150 -10.50 -14.57 -20.85
C TYR A 150 -11.70 -15.17 -21.59
N LYS A 151 -12.32 -16.17 -20.99
CA LYS A 151 -13.53 -16.83 -21.51
C LYS A 151 -14.64 -16.70 -20.47
N GLU A 152 -15.88 -16.94 -20.92
CA GLU A 152 -17.01 -17.05 -20.00
C GLU A 152 -16.71 -18.12 -18.91
N GLY A 153 -16.94 -17.76 -17.64
CA GLY A 153 -16.62 -18.62 -16.49
C GLY A 153 -15.16 -18.54 -16.02
N SER A 154 -14.28 -17.75 -16.65
CA SER A 154 -12.95 -17.50 -16.13
C SER A 154 -13.00 -16.75 -14.81
N PHE A 155 -12.12 -17.08 -13.86
CA PHE A 155 -11.95 -16.31 -12.65
C PHE A 155 -11.41 -14.92 -12.96
N CYS A 156 -12.07 -13.88 -12.43
CA CYS A 156 -11.64 -12.49 -12.55
C CYS A 156 -11.62 -11.86 -11.16
N MET A 157 -10.65 -10.99 -10.90
CA MET A 157 -10.50 -10.27 -9.66
C MET A 157 -10.08 -8.83 -9.91
N THR A 158 -10.64 -7.90 -9.15
CA THR A 158 -10.20 -6.52 -9.10
C THR A 158 -9.37 -6.30 -7.83
N LEU A 159 -8.18 -5.71 -7.98
CA LEU A 159 -7.34 -5.27 -6.87
C LEU A 159 -7.50 -3.78 -6.67
N GLY A 160 -7.75 -3.36 -5.44
CA GLY A 160 -7.85 -1.94 -5.07
C GLY A 160 -8.97 -1.67 -4.07
N LEU A 161 -9.11 -0.38 -3.73
CA LEU A 161 -10.20 0.09 -2.88
C LEU A 161 -11.50 0.17 -3.68
N SER A 162 -12.59 -0.28 -3.06
CA SER A 162 -13.93 -0.13 -3.62
C SER A 162 -14.40 1.32 -3.45
N LEU A 163 -14.94 1.90 -4.52
CA LEU A 163 -15.58 3.21 -4.50
C LEU A 163 -17.07 3.16 -4.13
N ILE A 164 -17.55 2.05 -3.59
CA ILE A 164 -18.99 1.83 -3.32
C ILE A 164 -19.52 2.69 -2.16
N HIS A 165 -18.63 3.27 -1.37
CA HIS A 165 -18.98 4.08 -0.20
C HIS A 165 -18.70 5.58 -0.39
N ILE A 166 -18.78 6.05 -1.61
CA ILE A 166 -18.78 7.47 -1.90
C ILE A 166 -20.20 7.97 -2.00
#